data_248134509769f4e5c6e1f4a98d219836
#
_entry.id   248134509769f4e5c6e1f4a98d219836
#
_cell.length_a   1.000
_cell.length_b   1.000
_cell.length_c   1.000
_cell.angle_alpha   90.00
_cell.angle_beta   90.00
_cell.angle_gamma   90.00
#
_symmetry.space_group_name_H-M   'P 1'
#
loop_
_entity.id
_entity.type
_entity.pdbx_description
1 polymer ?
#
loop_
_entity_poly.entity_id
_entity_poly.type
_entity_poly.pdbx_seq_one_letter_code
_entity_poly.pdbx_strand_id
1 'polypeptide(L)'
;MTGVASLAERGFLSTDAVVKQFDDAVAVDGVSLSIRRGEIFALLGSSGCGKSTLLRMLAGFERPTQGRIYLDGVDITDWPPYERPINMMFQSYALFPHLSVWDNVAFGLRREHVAAASLADRVDAMLNLVQLGAYAKRKPHQLSGGQQQRVALARSLVKRPQLLLLDEPLGALDKKLREQTQFELVNIIEQVGVTCVMVTHDQEEAMTMASRVAVMDKGRVLQVGEPHDIYEFPASRFVADFIGNVNLFDGELIEDLPERCVLRTEVGPIHVGHGVSGALGSTLTVAIRPEKISIARA
;
A
#
# COMPACT_ATOMS: atom_id res chain seq x y z
N MET A 1 10.49 -23.43 -18.36
CA MET A 1 10.10 -22.46 -19.40
C MET A 1 9.10 -21.52 -18.74
N THR A 2 9.58 -20.44 -18.13
CA THR A 2 8.76 -19.39 -17.51
C THR A 2 8.25 -18.52 -18.63
N GLY A 3 6.94 -18.64 -18.92
CA GLY A 3 6.26 -17.84 -19.93
C GLY A 3 6.35 -16.35 -19.53
N VAL A 4 6.92 -15.54 -20.41
CA VAL A 4 6.83 -14.07 -20.35
C VAL A 4 5.33 -13.76 -20.51
N ALA A 5 4.70 -13.26 -19.42
CA ALA A 5 3.32 -12.79 -19.48
C ALA A 5 3.17 -11.81 -20.65
N SER A 6 2.13 -11.97 -21.47
CA SER A 6 1.90 -11.09 -22.62
C SER A 6 1.73 -9.65 -22.13
N LEU A 7 2.10 -8.66 -22.94
CA LEU A 7 1.94 -7.22 -22.61
C LEU A 7 0.49 -6.87 -22.21
N ALA A 8 -0.50 -7.62 -22.68
CA ALA A 8 -1.92 -7.45 -22.35
C ALA A 8 -2.30 -7.91 -20.92
N GLU A 9 -1.45 -8.71 -20.26
CA GLU A 9 -1.68 -9.18 -18.88
C GLU A 9 -0.96 -8.32 -17.83
N ARG A 10 -0.13 -7.36 -18.27
CA ARG A 10 0.58 -6.44 -17.39
C ARG A 10 -0.37 -5.34 -16.92
N GLY A 11 -0.44 -5.10 -15.61
CA GLY A 11 -1.14 -3.95 -15.04
C GLY A 11 -0.54 -2.61 -15.49
N PHE A 12 -1.14 -1.51 -15.06
CA PHE A 12 -0.64 -0.15 -15.31
C PHE A 12 0.76 0.07 -14.73
N LEU A 13 0.99 -0.38 -13.49
CA LEU A 13 2.33 -0.51 -12.91
C LEU A 13 2.60 -1.99 -12.69
N SER A 14 3.72 -2.50 -13.16
CA SER A 14 4.11 -3.89 -12.90
C SER A 14 5.59 -4.03 -12.58
N THR A 15 5.89 -5.00 -11.72
CA THR A 15 7.25 -5.44 -11.42
C THR A 15 7.39 -6.91 -11.85
N ASP A 16 8.55 -7.24 -12.38
CA ASP A 16 8.86 -8.59 -12.85
C ASP A 16 10.12 -9.09 -12.12
N ALA A 17 9.92 -10.00 -11.15
CA ALA A 17 10.93 -10.62 -10.33
C ALA A 17 11.99 -9.64 -9.78
N VAL A 18 11.53 -8.49 -9.26
CA VAL A 18 12.42 -7.42 -8.78
C VAL A 18 13.16 -7.86 -7.53
N VAL A 19 14.48 -7.76 -7.55
CA VAL A 19 15.37 -8.03 -6.41
C VAL A 19 16.15 -6.78 -6.07
N LYS A 20 16.29 -6.50 -4.77
CA LYS A 20 17.25 -5.52 -4.27
C LYS A 20 18.10 -6.12 -3.18
N GLN A 21 19.40 -6.14 -3.42
CA GLN A 21 20.40 -6.56 -2.46
C GLN A 21 21.29 -5.37 -2.09
N PHE A 22 21.56 -5.21 -0.82
CA PHE A 22 22.53 -4.27 -0.26
C PHE A 22 23.62 -5.10 0.43
N ASP A 23 24.82 -5.08 -0.07
CA ASP A 23 25.92 -5.94 0.39
C ASP A 23 25.45 -7.40 0.52
N ASP A 24 25.41 -7.94 1.73
CA ASP A 24 24.99 -9.33 2.00
C ASP A 24 23.49 -9.47 2.32
N ALA A 25 22.74 -8.35 2.42
CA ALA A 25 21.32 -8.36 2.81
C ALA A 25 20.39 -8.20 1.61
N VAL A 26 19.47 -9.16 1.42
CA VAL A 26 18.41 -9.07 0.42
C VAL A 26 17.21 -8.35 1.04
N ALA A 27 16.97 -7.11 0.61
CA ALA A 27 15.86 -6.28 1.10
C ALA A 27 14.54 -6.54 0.35
N VAL A 28 14.62 -6.87 -0.94
CA VAL A 28 13.48 -7.26 -1.79
C VAL A 28 13.91 -8.47 -2.59
N ASP A 29 13.09 -9.53 -2.60
CA ASP A 29 13.45 -10.85 -3.11
C ASP A 29 12.39 -11.37 -4.10
N GLY A 30 12.65 -11.15 -5.39
CA GLY A 30 11.86 -11.71 -6.49
C GLY A 30 10.41 -11.19 -6.56
N VAL A 31 10.17 -9.92 -6.22
CA VAL A 31 8.81 -9.36 -6.15
C VAL A 31 8.24 -9.11 -7.54
N SER A 32 7.13 -9.78 -7.85
CA SER A 32 6.32 -9.54 -9.03
C SER A 32 4.92 -9.07 -8.62
N LEU A 33 4.54 -7.88 -9.08
CA LEU A 33 3.25 -7.25 -8.80
C LEU A 33 2.62 -6.72 -10.09
N SER A 34 1.30 -6.67 -10.10
CA SER A 34 0.51 -6.05 -11.16
C SER A 34 -0.54 -5.15 -10.52
N ILE A 35 -0.44 -3.85 -10.75
CA ILE A 35 -1.28 -2.80 -10.18
C ILE A 35 -2.10 -2.18 -11.31
N ARG A 36 -3.40 -2.05 -11.11
CA ARG A 36 -4.34 -1.54 -12.12
C ARG A 36 -4.32 -0.01 -12.16
N ARG A 37 -4.72 0.56 -13.27
CA ARG A 37 -4.86 2.02 -13.37
C ARG A 37 -6.00 2.51 -12.47
N GLY A 38 -5.76 3.59 -11.72
CA GLY A 38 -6.75 4.23 -10.87
C GLY A 38 -7.02 3.54 -9.54
N GLU A 39 -6.34 2.40 -9.23
CA GLU A 39 -6.51 1.77 -7.91
C GLU A 39 -5.61 2.40 -6.83
N ILE A 40 -6.05 2.30 -5.59
CA ILE A 40 -5.22 2.54 -4.41
C ILE A 40 -4.71 1.16 -3.96
N PHE A 41 -3.41 0.94 -4.06
CA PHE A 41 -2.75 -0.31 -3.75
C PHE A 41 -1.85 -0.15 -2.52
N ALA A 42 -2.04 -0.98 -1.49
CA ALA A 42 -1.24 -0.91 -0.28
C ALA A 42 -0.16 -2.01 -0.23
N LEU A 43 1.06 -1.64 0.12
CA LEU A 43 2.12 -2.54 0.57
C LEU A 43 2.10 -2.57 2.10
N LEU A 44 1.66 -3.68 2.68
CA LEU A 44 1.51 -3.87 4.11
C LEU A 44 2.52 -4.91 4.62
N GLY A 45 3.08 -4.71 5.79
CA GLY A 45 4.01 -5.67 6.39
C GLY A 45 4.76 -5.08 7.59
N SER A 46 5.50 -5.91 8.30
CA SER A 46 6.29 -5.52 9.46
C SER A 46 7.41 -4.53 9.08
N SER A 47 7.94 -3.82 10.08
CA SER A 47 9.10 -2.94 9.87
C SER A 47 10.29 -3.73 9.34
N GLY A 48 10.99 -3.17 8.34
CA GLY A 48 12.16 -3.81 7.73
C GLY A 48 11.87 -4.93 6.71
N CYS A 49 10.61 -5.24 6.39
CA CYS A 49 10.28 -6.29 5.40
C CYS A 49 10.50 -5.89 3.92
N GLY A 50 11.02 -4.69 3.62
CA GLY A 50 11.38 -4.28 2.25
C GLY A 50 10.42 -3.30 1.56
N LYS A 51 9.29 -2.91 2.17
CA LYS A 51 8.28 -2.02 1.56
C LYS A 51 8.83 -0.69 1.05
N SER A 52 9.50 0.07 1.92
CA SER A 52 10.08 1.39 1.54
C SER A 52 11.20 1.24 0.51
N THR A 53 11.94 0.12 0.52
CA THR A 53 12.93 -0.19 -0.52
C THR A 53 12.24 -0.40 -1.86
N LEU A 54 11.16 -1.19 -1.91
CA LEU A 54 10.38 -1.40 -3.11
C LEU A 54 9.78 -0.07 -3.60
N LEU A 55 9.20 0.73 -2.70
CA LEU A 55 8.65 2.04 -3.05
C LEU A 55 9.72 2.97 -3.66
N ARG A 56 10.94 2.98 -3.08
CA ARG A 56 12.05 3.76 -3.62
C ARG A 56 12.51 3.28 -4.99
N MET A 57 12.46 1.97 -5.25
CA MET A 57 12.73 1.43 -6.59
C MET A 57 11.66 1.86 -7.59
N LEU A 58 10.38 1.86 -7.22
CA LEU A 58 9.29 2.38 -8.05
C LEU A 58 9.48 3.87 -8.35
N ALA A 59 9.95 4.66 -7.37
CA ALA A 59 10.24 6.08 -7.53
C ALA A 59 11.52 6.38 -8.31
N GLY A 60 12.41 5.39 -8.52
CA GLY A 60 13.69 5.55 -9.19
C GLY A 60 14.84 6.08 -8.30
N PHE A 61 14.62 6.16 -6.98
CA PHE A 61 15.67 6.52 -6.02
C PHE A 61 16.63 5.37 -5.76
N GLU A 62 16.19 4.14 -5.99
CA GLU A 62 16.99 2.92 -5.91
C GLU A 62 16.86 2.14 -7.22
N ARG A 63 17.95 1.55 -7.69
CA ARG A 63 17.89 0.62 -8.82
C ARG A 63 17.75 -0.81 -8.32
N PRO A 64 16.89 -1.62 -8.93
CA PRO A 64 16.86 -3.05 -8.63
C PRO A 64 18.21 -3.70 -9.00
N THR A 65 18.61 -4.71 -8.22
CA THR A 65 19.77 -5.55 -8.53
C THR A 65 19.44 -6.51 -9.67
N GLN A 66 18.18 -6.97 -9.72
CA GLN A 66 17.63 -7.84 -10.77
C GLN A 66 16.16 -7.52 -11.00
N GLY A 67 15.62 -7.99 -12.12
CA GLY A 67 14.21 -7.79 -12.48
C GLY A 67 13.96 -6.46 -13.17
N ARG A 68 12.68 -6.17 -13.44
CA ARG A 68 12.27 -4.99 -14.22
C ARG A 68 11.03 -4.32 -13.64
N ILE A 69 10.89 -3.03 -13.93
CA ILE A 69 9.75 -2.20 -13.52
C ILE A 69 9.15 -1.57 -14.78
N TYR A 70 7.84 -1.73 -14.94
CA TYR A 70 7.11 -1.19 -16.09
C TYR A 70 5.99 -0.25 -15.63
N LEU A 71 5.86 0.87 -16.30
CA LEU A 71 4.75 1.80 -16.13
C LEU A 71 4.06 2.00 -17.48
N ASP A 72 2.77 1.69 -17.54
CA ASP A 72 1.96 1.76 -18.78
C ASP A 72 2.62 1.02 -19.96
N GLY A 73 3.18 -0.16 -19.67
CA GLY A 73 3.89 -0.99 -20.65
C GLY A 73 5.32 -0.54 -20.99
N VAL A 74 5.78 0.61 -20.50
CA VAL A 74 7.12 1.15 -20.73
C VAL A 74 8.06 0.67 -19.63
N ASP A 75 9.23 0.13 -20.00
CA ASP A 75 10.30 -0.23 -19.06
C ASP A 75 10.94 1.06 -18.51
N ILE A 76 10.75 1.31 -17.20
CA ILE A 76 11.29 2.47 -16.49
C ILE A 76 12.40 2.08 -15.51
N THR A 77 12.90 0.85 -15.57
CA THR A 77 13.84 0.28 -14.59
C THR A 77 15.05 1.19 -14.35
N ASP A 78 15.65 1.68 -15.44
CA ASP A 78 16.87 2.51 -15.38
C ASP A 78 16.58 4.02 -15.38
N TRP A 79 15.32 4.44 -15.47
CA TRP A 79 14.99 5.86 -15.50
C TRP A 79 15.25 6.51 -14.14
N PRO A 80 15.92 7.67 -14.11
CA PRO A 80 16.10 8.42 -12.88
C PRO A 80 14.77 9.02 -12.40
N PRO A 81 14.64 9.42 -11.10
CA PRO A 81 13.40 9.92 -10.54
C PRO A 81 12.76 11.09 -11.29
N TYR A 82 13.58 11.99 -11.84
CA TYR A 82 13.10 13.20 -12.52
C TYR A 82 12.53 12.95 -13.92
N GLU A 83 12.78 11.79 -14.53
CA GLU A 83 12.24 11.38 -15.83
C GLU A 83 10.96 10.56 -15.67
N ARG A 84 10.70 9.99 -14.47
CA ARG A 84 9.51 9.21 -14.23
C ARG A 84 8.28 10.10 -14.02
N PRO A 85 7.13 9.81 -14.66
CA PRO A 85 5.88 10.54 -14.42
C PRO A 85 5.24 10.11 -13.06
N ILE A 86 6.06 10.09 -12.03
CA ILE A 86 5.77 9.57 -10.70
C ILE A 86 6.10 10.66 -9.67
N ASN A 87 5.21 10.90 -8.73
CA ASN A 87 5.50 11.74 -7.58
C ASN A 87 5.42 10.93 -6.29
N MET A 88 6.26 11.27 -5.33
CA MET A 88 6.33 10.61 -4.03
C MET A 88 6.10 11.60 -2.90
N MET A 89 5.26 11.21 -1.94
CA MET A 89 5.09 11.87 -0.65
C MET A 89 5.85 11.06 0.39
N PHE A 90 6.78 11.70 1.07
CA PHE A 90 7.61 11.09 2.12
C PHE A 90 6.91 11.13 3.48
N GLN A 91 7.26 10.22 4.37
CA GLN A 91 6.75 10.12 5.73
C GLN A 91 6.87 11.43 6.54
N SER A 92 7.95 12.17 6.35
CA SER A 92 8.19 13.48 7.00
C SER A 92 7.48 14.66 6.30
N TYR A 93 6.64 14.36 5.26
CA TYR A 93 6.03 15.35 4.36
C TYR A 93 7.04 16.20 3.58
N ALA A 94 8.27 16.36 4.06
CA ALA A 94 9.38 17.08 3.43
C ALA A 94 8.98 18.46 2.87
N LEU A 95 8.14 19.21 3.59
CA LEU A 95 7.74 20.57 3.21
C LEU A 95 8.93 21.54 3.33
N PHE A 96 9.01 22.49 2.41
CA PHE A 96 10.01 23.55 2.47
C PHE A 96 9.61 24.57 3.55
N PRO A 97 10.34 24.63 4.70
CA PRO A 97 9.89 25.39 5.86
C PRO A 97 9.93 26.90 5.65
N HIS A 98 10.73 27.37 4.71
CA HIS A 98 10.88 28.79 4.36
C HIS A 98 9.84 29.28 3.36
N LEU A 99 9.17 28.37 2.63
CA LEU A 99 8.15 28.68 1.65
C LEU A 99 6.75 28.72 2.27
N SER A 100 5.85 29.50 1.69
CA SER A 100 4.43 29.47 2.03
C SER A 100 3.78 28.15 1.57
N VAL A 101 2.55 27.87 2.01
CA VAL A 101 1.73 26.76 1.51
C VAL A 101 1.60 26.82 0.00
N TRP A 102 1.24 27.99 -0.52
CA TRP A 102 1.09 28.23 -1.95
C TRP A 102 2.39 27.96 -2.71
N ASP A 103 3.53 28.48 -2.21
CA ASP A 103 4.84 28.28 -2.83
C ASP A 103 5.34 26.85 -2.76
N ASN A 104 5.01 26.10 -1.68
CA ASN A 104 5.28 24.68 -1.60
C ASN A 104 4.58 23.90 -2.72
N VAL A 105 3.30 24.18 -2.95
CA VAL A 105 2.52 23.53 -4.03
C VAL A 105 3.02 23.99 -5.40
N ALA A 106 3.32 25.28 -5.59
CA ALA A 106 3.78 25.85 -6.85
C ALA A 106 5.19 25.39 -7.26
N PHE A 107 6.00 24.88 -6.32
CA PHE A 107 7.42 24.62 -6.51
C PHE A 107 7.72 23.74 -7.73
N GLY A 108 7.03 22.61 -7.86
CA GLY A 108 7.22 21.69 -8.98
C GLY A 108 6.85 22.31 -10.33
N LEU A 109 5.75 23.06 -10.39
CA LEU A 109 5.28 23.72 -11.62
C LEU A 109 6.26 24.82 -12.08
N ARG A 110 6.86 25.55 -11.13
CA ARG A 110 7.89 26.56 -11.47
C ARG A 110 9.12 25.89 -12.10
N ARG A 111 9.50 24.71 -11.63
CA ARG A 111 10.64 23.94 -12.18
C ARG A 111 10.35 23.42 -13.60
N GLU A 112 9.09 23.20 -13.92
CA GLU A 112 8.62 22.82 -15.26
C GLU A 112 8.37 24.03 -16.18
N HIS A 113 8.69 25.24 -15.73
CA HIS A 113 8.50 26.49 -16.49
C HIS A 113 7.05 26.71 -16.96
N VAL A 114 6.07 26.26 -16.17
CA VAL A 114 4.65 26.52 -16.46
C VAL A 114 4.36 28.02 -16.47
N ALA A 115 3.59 28.50 -17.45
CA ALA A 115 3.23 29.90 -17.58
C ALA A 115 2.51 30.41 -16.32
N ALA A 116 2.84 31.64 -15.87
CA ALA A 116 2.43 32.20 -14.58
C ALA A 116 0.91 32.15 -14.33
N ALA A 117 0.09 32.49 -15.34
CA ALA A 117 -1.37 32.45 -15.22
C ALA A 117 -1.86 31.01 -14.98
N SER A 118 -1.44 30.06 -15.81
CA SER A 118 -1.81 28.63 -15.66
C SER A 118 -1.27 28.02 -14.36
N LEU A 119 -0.12 28.49 -13.87
CA LEU A 119 0.46 28.06 -12.62
C LEU A 119 -0.42 28.47 -11.43
N ALA A 120 -0.87 29.73 -11.41
CA ALA A 120 -1.74 30.26 -10.36
C ALA A 120 -3.07 29.48 -10.32
N ASP A 121 -3.73 29.32 -11.46
CA ASP A 121 -5.00 28.59 -11.57
C ASP A 121 -4.88 27.16 -11.06
N ARG A 122 -3.79 26.44 -11.42
CA ARG A 122 -3.54 25.06 -11.01
C ARG A 122 -3.28 24.94 -9.51
N VAL A 123 -2.50 25.87 -8.95
CA VAL A 123 -2.20 25.87 -7.50
C VAL A 123 -3.44 26.19 -6.69
N ASP A 124 -4.21 27.20 -7.10
CA ASP A 124 -5.42 27.61 -6.39
C ASP A 124 -6.51 26.54 -6.46
N ALA A 125 -6.70 25.90 -7.62
CA ALA A 125 -7.60 24.76 -7.77
C ALA A 125 -7.18 23.58 -6.86
N MET A 126 -5.87 23.28 -6.79
CA MET A 126 -5.35 22.22 -5.94
C MET A 126 -5.52 22.54 -4.44
N LEU A 127 -5.25 23.79 -4.03
CA LEU A 127 -5.46 24.22 -2.65
C LEU A 127 -6.95 24.18 -2.25
N ASN A 128 -7.86 24.50 -3.17
CA ASN A 128 -9.30 24.35 -2.93
C ASN A 128 -9.70 22.88 -2.79
N LEU A 129 -9.17 21.98 -3.64
CA LEU A 129 -9.41 20.54 -3.55
C LEU A 129 -9.02 19.96 -2.17
N VAL A 130 -7.86 20.36 -1.64
CA VAL A 130 -7.39 19.91 -0.32
C VAL A 130 -7.90 20.81 0.84
N GLN A 131 -8.83 21.73 0.58
CA GLN A 131 -9.44 22.64 1.55
C GLN A 131 -8.44 23.53 2.31
N LEU A 132 -7.39 23.98 1.65
CA LEU A 132 -6.34 24.82 2.22
C LEU A 132 -6.22 26.21 1.60
N GLY A 133 -7.19 26.67 0.80
CA GLY A 133 -7.16 27.99 0.17
C GLY A 133 -6.97 29.15 1.15
N ALA A 134 -7.66 29.11 2.31
CA ALA A 134 -7.52 30.12 3.37
C ALA A 134 -6.12 30.13 4.03
N TYR A 135 -5.33 29.10 3.87
CA TYR A 135 -4.02 28.93 4.47
C TYR A 135 -2.86 29.17 3.49
N ALA A 136 -3.15 29.56 2.25
CA ALA A 136 -2.18 29.71 1.15
C ALA A 136 -0.93 30.52 1.52
N LYS A 137 -1.08 31.58 2.34
CA LYS A 137 0.03 32.46 2.76
C LYS A 137 0.77 31.98 4.01
N ARG A 138 0.27 30.95 4.70
CA ARG A 138 0.92 30.42 5.92
C ARG A 138 2.18 29.61 5.57
N LYS A 139 3.07 29.49 6.55
CA LYS A 139 4.24 28.60 6.48
C LYS A 139 3.96 27.26 7.17
N PRO A 140 4.69 26.19 6.86
CA PRO A 140 4.45 24.85 7.44
C PRO A 140 4.35 24.81 8.95
N HIS A 141 5.20 25.53 9.69
CA HIS A 141 5.18 25.57 11.15
C HIS A 141 3.90 26.21 11.76
N GLN A 142 3.07 26.85 10.95
CA GLN A 142 1.79 27.46 11.35
C GLN A 142 0.58 26.55 11.07
N LEU A 143 0.84 25.30 10.68
CA LEU A 143 -0.17 24.32 10.30
C LEU A 143 -0.19 23.15 11.26
N SER A 144 -1.36 22.52 11.45
CA SER A 144 -1.46 21.22 12.11
C SER A 144 -0.83 20.11 11.26
N GLY A 145 -0.55 18.95 11.87
CA GLY A 145 0.02 17.79 11.16
C GLY A 145 -0.82 17.36 9.94
N GLY A 146 -2.14 17.26 10.09
CA GLY A 146 -3.04 16.93 8.98
C GLY A 146 -3.07 18.00 7.89
N GLN A 147 -2.95 19.29 8.26
CA GLN A 147 -2.82 20.37 7.26
C GLN A 147 -1.48 20.26 6.50
N GLN A 148 -0.37 19.98 7.19
CA GLN A 148 0.93 19.77 6.54
C GLN A 148 0.90 18.59 5.58
N GLN A 149 0.26 17.50 5.96
CA GLN A 149 0.04 16.33 5.11
C GLN A 149 -0.72 16.70 3.84
N ARG A 150 -1.84 17.44 3.96
CA ARG A 150 -2.62 17.89 2.79
C ARG A 150 -1.83 18.84 1.89
N VAL A 151 -0.93 19.67 2.42
CA VAL A 151 -0.01 20.47 1.60
C VAL A 151 0.96 19.57 0.84
N ALA A 152 1.54 18.53 1.47
CA ALA A 152 2.45 17.60 0.82
C ALA A 152 1.75 16.78 -0.28
N LEU A 153 0.51 16.36 -0.02
CA LEU A 153 -0.34 15.70 -1.00
C LEU A 153 -0.62 16.63 -2.21
N ALA A 154 -1.06 17.86 -1.96
CA ALA A 154 -1.31 18.87 -2.98
C ALA A 154 -0.07 19.13 -3.84
N ARG A 155 1.11 19.26 -3.21
CA ARG A 155 2.39 19.41 -3.91
C ARG A 155 2.70 18.23 -4.81
N SER A 156 2.36 17.01 -4.36
CA SER A 156 2.60 15.79 -5.14
C SER A 156 1.61 15.64 -6.30
N LEU A 157 0.37 16.13 -6.15
CA LEU A 157 -0.69 15.99 -7.16
C LEU A 157 -0.74 17.11 -8.20
N VAL A 158 -0.28 18.33 -7.86
CA VAL A 158 -0.41 19.52 -8.73
C VAL A 158 0.26 19.36 -10.11
N LYS A 159 1.28 18.50 -10.19
CA LYS A 159 1.96 18.14 -11.44
C LYS A 159 1.17 17.12 -12.31
N ARG A 160 0.07 16.58 -11.78
CA ARG A 160 -0.74 15.53 -12.42
C ARG A 160 0.10 14.29 -12.77
N PRO A 161 0.75 13.66 -11.79
CA PRO A 161 1.53 12.45 -12.04
C PRO A 161 0.63 11.31 -12.53
N GLN A 162 1.20 10.36 -13.26
CA GLN A 162 0.52 9.12 -13.61
C GLN A 162 0.43 8.16 -12.43
N LEU A 163 1.41 8.22 -11.52
CA LEU A 163 1.49 7.38 -10.32
C LEU A 163 1.86 8.24 -9.11
N LEU A 164 1.11 8.09 -8.04
CA LEU A 164 1.39 8.67 -6.73
C LEU A 164 1.94 7.59 -5.80
N LEU A 165 3.06 7.85 -5.16
CA LEU A 165 3.66 6.99 -4.15
C LEU A 165 3.56 7.66 -2.78
N LEU A 166 3.06 6.93 -1.78
CA LEU A 166 2.89 7.42 -0.41
C LEU A 166 3.69 6.54 0.56
N ASP A 167 4.68 7.12 1.22
CA ASP A 167 5.50 6.42 2.22
C ASP A 167 4.99 6.76 3.62
N GLU A 168 4.26 5.83 4.25
CA GLU A 168 3.63 5.97 5.57
C GLU A 168 2.87 7.32 5.73
N PRO A 169 1.87 7.60 4.88
CA PRO A 169 1.28 8.93 4.76
C PRO A 169 0.64 9.45 6.05
N LEU A 170 0.25 8.58 6.97
CA LEU A 170 -0.44 8.93 8.21
C LEU A 170 0.42 8.69 9.45
N GLY A 171 1.64 8.18 9.31
CA GLY A 171 2.50 7.75 10.42
C GLY A 171 2.89 8.87 11.40
N ALA A 172 2.85 10.14 10.98
CA ALA A 172 3.17 11.30 11.82
C ALA A 172 1.96 11.87 12.60
N LEU A 173 0.76 11.29 12.44
CA LEU A 173 -0.48 11.77 13.05
C LEU A 173 -0.85 10.96 14.29
N ASP A 174 -1.49 11.62 15.29
CA ASP A 174 -2.14 10.92 16.38
C ASP A 174 -3.35 10.10 15.90
N LYS A 175 -3.78 9.11 16.69
CA LYS A 175 -4.82 8.15 16.30
C LYS A 175 -6.12 8.81 15.82
N LYS A 176 -6.64 9.79 16.56
CA LYS A 176 -7.92 10.44 16.25
C LYS A 176 -7.84 11.24 14.94
N LEU A 177 -6.74 11.96 14.75
CA LEU A 177 -6.52 12.74 13.52
C LEU A 177 -6.27 11.81 12.32
N ARG A 178 -5.64 10.66 12.54
CA ARG A 178 -5.39 9.62 11.54
C ARG A 178 -6.70 9.09 10.96
N GLU A 179 -7.64 8.65 11.81
CA GLU A 179 -8.95 8.13 11.38
C GLU A 179 -9.72 9.13 10.50
N GLN A 180 -9.74 10.42 10.87
CA GLN A 180 -10.38 11.46 10.08
C GLN A 180 -9.68 11.71 8.74
N THR A 181 -8.35 11.70 8.77
CA THR A 181 -7.54 12.04 7.60
C THR A 181 -7.48 10.91 6.57
N GLN A 182 -7.68 9.64 6.97
CA GLN A 182 -7.79 8.50 6.04
C GLN A 182 -8.85 8.74 4.97
N PHE A 183 -10.09 9.05 5.38
CA PHE A 183 -11.20 9.29 4.45
C PHE A 183 -10.95 10.49 3.54
N GLU A 184 -10.39 11.58 4.10
CA GLU A 184 -10.06 12.76 3.31
C GLU A 184 -9.01 12.43 2.23
N LEU A 185 -7.97 11.67 2.59
CA LEU A 185 -6.90 11.26 1.69
C LEU A 185 -7.43 10.39 0.54
N VAL A 186 -8.24 9.38 0.85
CA VAL A 186 -8.88 8.52 -0.16
C VAL A 186 -9.73 9.34 -1.11
N ASN A 187 -10.63 10.18 -0.57
CA ASN A 187 -11.50 11.04 -1.38
C ASN A 187 -10.73 11.94 -2.34
N ILE A 188 -9.62 12.54 -1.90
CA ILE A 188 -8.79 13.40 -2.76
C ILE A 188 -8.14 12.58 -3.88
N ILE A 189 -7.59 11.38 -3.57
CA ILE A 189 -6.94 10.50 -4.55
C ILE A 189 -7.96 10.04 -5.60
N GLU A 190 -9.16 9.64 -5.17
CA GLU A 190 -10.25 9.20 -6.05
C GLU A 190 -10.78 10.34 -6.93
N GLN A 191 -10.97 11.55 -6.39
CA GLN A 191 -11.39 12.71 -7.16
C GLN A 191 -10.39 13.09 -8.25
N VAL A 192 -9.10 12.92 -7.98
CA VAL A 192 -8.04 13.15 -8.98
C VAL A 192 -7.96 11.99 -9.98
N GLY A 193 -8.36 10.78 -9.60
CA GLY A 193 -8.31 9.57 -10.42
C GLY A 193 -6.88 9.05 -10.66
N VAL A 194 -5.93 9.37 -9.78
CA VAL A 194 -4.54 8.95 -9.91
C VAL A 194 -4.36 7.54 -9.35
N THR A 195 -3.54 6.72 -10.03
CA THR A 195 -3.10 5.44 -9.46
C THR A 195 -2.20 5.71 -8.26
N CYS A 196 -2.45 5.02 -7.15
CA CYS A 196 -1.71 5.24 -5.91
C CYS A 196 -1.11 3.94 -5.37
N VAL A 197 0.16 3.98 -4.97
CA VAL A 197 0.81 2.91 -4.17
C VAL A 197 1.20 3.50 -2.84
N MET A 198 0.66 2.95 -1.76
CA MET A 198 0.97 3.36 -0.40
C MET A 198 1.72 2.27 0.35
N VAL A 199 2.65 2.68 1.19
CA VAL A 199 3.33 1.82 2.16
C VAL A 199 2.79 2.15 3.54
N THR A 200 2.44 1.14 4.30
CA THR A 200 2.07 1.27 5.70
C THR A 200 2.47 0.02 6.50
N HIS A 201 2.63 0.18 7.78
CA HIS A 201 2.72 -0.92 8.75
C HIS A 201 1.43 -1.05 9.57
N ASP A 202 0.48 -0.14 9.38
CA ASP A 202 -0.82 -0.13 10.04
C ASP A 202 -1.84 -0.90 9.20
N GLN A 203 -2.39 -1.96 9.80
CA GLN A 203 -3.35 -2.84 9.16
C GLN A 203 -4.67 -2.11 8.87
N GLU A 204 -5.12 -1.27 9.81
CA GLU A 204 -6.37 -0.52 9.69
C GLU A 204 -6.29 0.45 8.50
N GLU A 205 -5.15 1.14 8.33
CA GLU A 205 -4.91 1.98 7.15
C GLU A 205 -5.01 1.19 5.85
N ALA A 206 -4.29 0.06 5.74
CA ALA A 206 -4.28 -0.75 4.52
C ALA A 206 -5.67 -1.29 4.19
N MET A 207 -6.39 -1.81 5.20
CA MET A 207 -7.70 -2.45 5.02
C MET A 207 -8.83 -1.44 4.72
N THR A 208 -8.67 -0.18 5.17
CA THR A 208 -9.70 0.86 4.99
C THR A 208 -9.49 1.65 3.70
N MET A 209 -8.23 1.93 3.34
CA MET A 209 -7.91 2.87 2.25
C MET A 209 -7.65 2.19 0.90
N ALA A 210 -7.20 0.94 0.90
CA ALA A 210 -6.75 0.31 -0.33
C ALA A 210 -7.83 -0.52 -1.02
N SER A 211 -7.85 -0.47 -2.35
CA SER A 211 -8.64 -1.38 -3.18
C SER A 211 -8.08 -2.80 -3.15
N ARG A 212 -6.75 -2.92 -3.09
CA ARG A 212 -6.01 -4.18 -2.95
C ARG A 212 -4.78 -3.99 -2.07
N VAL A 213 -4.44 -5.05 -1.35
CA VAL A 213 -3.31 -5.09 -0.41
C VAL A 213 -2.35 -6.20 -0.82
N ALA A 214 -1.05 -5.90 -0.79
CA ALA A 214 0.01 -6.90 -0.81
C ALA A 214 0.62 -7.02 0.58
N VAL A 215 0.52 -8.20 1.18
CA VAL A 215 1.17 -8.51 2.46
C VAL A 215 2.59 -8.95 2.19
N MET A 216 3.56 -8.26 2.80
CA MET A 216 4.99 -8.51 2.62
C MET A 216 5.64 -9.01 3.92
N ASP A 217 6.51 -9.98 3.79
CA ASP A 217 7.43 -10.41 4.84
C ASP A 217 8.80 -10.78 4.25
N LYS A 218 9.87 -10.41 4.93
CA LYS A 218 11.27 -10.76 4.58
C LYS A 218 11.60 -10.56 3.09
N GLY A 219 11.19 -9.42 2.53
CA GLY A 219 11.47 -9.04 1.14
C GLY A 219 10.53 -9.65 0.11
N ARG A 220 9.59 -10.51 0.50
CA ARG A 220 8.69 -11.25 -0.40
C ARG A 220 7.25 -10.81 -0.23
N VAL A 221 6.48 -10.91 -1.31
CA VAL A 221 5.02 -10.78 -1.27
C VAL A 221 4.44 -12.17 -0.96
N LEU A 222 3.67 -12.27 0.12
CA LEU A 222 3.05 -13.51 0.57
C LEU A 222 1.64 -13.70 0.02
N GLN A 223 0.89 -12.60 -0.07
CA GLN A 223 -0.48 -12.61 -0.59
C GLN A 223 -0.82 -11.24 -1.19
N VAL A 224 -1.61 -11.25 -2.26
CA VAL A 224 -2.23 -10.04 -2.84
C VAL A 224 -3.71 -10.32 -3.02
N GLY A 225 -4.56 -9.42 -2.53
CA GLY A 225 -6.01 -9.55 -2.66
C GLY A 225 -6.74 -8.28 -2.23
N GLU A 226 -8.05 -8.29 -2.33
CA GLU A 226 -8.90 -7.27 -1.71
C GLU A 226 -8.81 -7.38 -0.18
N PRO A 227 -9.03 -6.30 0.57
CA PRO A 227 -8.96 -6.33 2.04
C PRO A 227 -9.79 -7.46 2.65
N HIS A 228 -11.02 -7.66 2.16
CA HIS A 228 -11.90 -8.75 2.60
C HIS A 228 -11.26 -10.13 2.41
N ASP A 229 -10.68 -10.40 1.24
CA ASP A 229 -10.09 -11.70 0.93
C ASP A 229 -8.85 -11.99 1.78
N ILE A 230 -8.02 -10.96 2.03
CA ILE A 230 -6.85 -11.09 2.91
C ILE A 230 -7.27 -11.42 4.34
N TYR A 231 -8.39 -10.83 4.81
CA TYR A 231 -8.90 -11.05 6.16
C TYR A 231 -9.58 -12.41 6.32
N GLU A 232 -10.46 -12.77 5.40
CA GLU A 232 -11.28 -13.98 5.49
C GLU A 232 -10.53 -15.24 5.01
N PHE A 233 -9.65 -15.11 4.01
CA PHE A 233 -8.96 -16.21 3.35
C PHE A 233 -7.44 -16.01 3.34
N PRO A 234 -6.79 -15.92 4.53
CA PRO A 234 -5.35 -15.75 4.61
C PRO A 234 -4.62 -16.95 3.99
N ALA A 235 -3.68 -16.68 3.10
CA ALA A 235 -2.93 -17.72 2.36
C ALA A 235 -1.91 -18.48 3.22
N SER A 236 -1.61 -17.99 4.43
CA SER A 236 -0.66 -18.62 5.34
C SER A 236 -0.96 -18.27 6.80
N ARG A 237 -0.40 -19.09 7.72
CA ARG A 237 -0.44 -18.82 9.16
C ARG A 237 0.10 -17.40 9.48
N PHE A 238 1.19 -16.98 8.81
CA PHE A 238 1.75 -15.65 9.00
C PHE A 238 0.73 -14.55 8.65
N VAL A 239 0.08 -14.65 7.49
CA VAL A 239 -0.93 -13.66 7.07
C VAL A 239 -2.11 -13.65 8.03
N ALA A 240 -2.59 -14.83 8.48
CA ALA A 240 -3.67 -14.94 9.45
C ALA A 240 -3.37 -14.24 10.77
N ASP A 241 -2.15 -14.45 11.30
CA ASP A 241 -1.68 -13.88 12.56
C ASP A 241 -1.33 -12.38 12.42
N PHE A 242 -0.78 -12.01 11.27
CA PHE A 242 -0.39 -10.63 11.01
C PHE A 242 -1.60 -9.70 10.78
N ILE A 243 -2.72 -10.18 10.22
CA ILE A 243 -3.91 -9.36 9.90
C ILE A 243 -4.96 -9.51 11.01
N GLY A 244 -4.95 -8.59 11.97
CA GLY A 244 -5.93 -8.54 13.07
C GLY A 244 -5.72 -9.65 14.11
N ASN A 245 -6.62 -9.69 15.09
CA ASN A 245 -6.58 -10.72 16.12
C ASN A 245 -7.11 -12.05 15.56
N VAL A 246 -6.47 -13.15 15.93
CA VAL A 246 -6.87 -14.50 15.50
C VAL A 246 -6.56 -15.52 16.58
N ASN A 247 -7.44 -16.50 16.77
CA ASN A 247 -7.16 -17.70 17.54
C ASN A 247 -6.69 -18.80 16.57
N LEU A 248 -5.52 -19.33 16.79
CA LEU A 248 -4.91 -20.39 15.97
C LEU A 248 -4.92 -21.69 16.74
N PHE A 249 -5.52 -22.74 16.16
CA PHE A 249 -5.57 -24.08 16.72
C PHE A 249 -4.92 -25.06 15.74
N ASP A 250 -3.83 -25.69 16.18
CA ASP A 250 -3.22 -26.76 15.42
C ASP A 250 -3.97 -28.07 15.70
N GLY A 251 -4.24 -28.86 14.66
CA GLY A 251 -5.00 -30.09 14.79
C GLY A 251 -4.72 -31.08 13.68
N GLU A 252 -5.09 -32.34 13.92
CA GLU A 252 -5.02 -33.44 12.96
C GLU A 252 -6.32 -33.48 12.15
N LEU A 253 -6.24 -33.50 10.83
CA LEU A 253 -7.39 -33.69 9.94
C LEU A 253 -7.94 -35.12 10.07
N ILE A 254 -9.13 -35.24 10.65
CA ILE A 254 -9.78 -36.54 10.89
C ILE A 254 -10.92 -36.83 9.94
N GLU A 255 -11.50 -35.82 9.32
CA GLU A 255 -12.54 -35.91 8.29
C GLU A 255 -12.35 -34.83 7.26
N ASP A 256 -12.44 -35.16 5.97
CA ASP A 256 -12.39 -34.19 4.86
C ASP A 256 -13.45 -34.57 3.82
N LEU A 257 -14.54 -33.81 3.79
CA LEU A 257 -15.63 -33.90 2.83
C LEU A 257 -15.73 -32.58 2.05
N PRO A 258 -16.30 -32.54 0.85
CA PRO A 258 -16.39 -31.32 0.06
C PRO A 258 -17.03 -30.12 0.79
N GLU A 259 -17.99 -30.39 1.66
CA GLU A 259 -18.77 -29.36 2.36
C GLU A 259 -18.31 -29.14 3.81
N ARG A 260 -17.41 -29.95 4.33
CA ARG A 260 -16.88 -29.81 5.70
C ARG A 260 -15.58 -30.57 5.91
N CYS A 261 -14.77 -30.09 6.83
CA CYS A 261 -13.74 -30.90 7.42
C CYS A 261 -13.76 -30.83 8.95
N VAL A 262 -13.17 -31.83 9.61
CA VAL A 262 -13.07 -31.88 11.07
C VAL A 262 -11.60 -32.03 11.46
N LEU A 263 -11.15 -31.14 12.34
CA LEU A 263 -9.82 -31.21 12.93
C LEU A 263 -9.92 -31.60 14.41
N ARG A 264 -9.13 -32.58 14.82
CA ARG A 264 -8.93 -32.90 16.22
C ARG A 264 -7.86 -31.98 16.80
N THR A 265 -8.26 -31.09 17.72
CA THR A 265 -7.38 -30.16 18.39
C THR A 265 -7.30 -30.42 19.89
N GLU A 266 -6.41 -29.75 20.61
CA GLU A 266 -6.30 -29.83 22.08
C GLU A 266 -7.57 -29.37 22.80
N VAL A 267 -8.35 -28.45 22.20
CA VAL A 267 -9.60 -27.91 22.77
C VAL A 267 -10.83 -28.75 22.37
N GLY A 268 -10.64 -29.83 21.62
CA GLY A 268 -11.69 -30.69 21.08
C GLY A 268 -11.81 -30.64 19.56
N PRO A 269 -12.80 -31.32 18.97
CA PRO A 269 -13.01 -31.29 17.52
C PRO A 269 -13.51 -29.94 17.04
N ILE A 270 -12.85 -29.37 16.02
CA ILE A 270 -13.29 -28.15 15.35
C ILE A 270 -13.85 -28.54 13.99
N HIS A 271 -15.08 -28.11 13.73
CA HIS A 271 -15.78 -28.30 12.46
C HIS A 271 -15.64 -27.08 11.58
N VAL A 272 -15.12 -27.27 10.36
CA VAL A 272 -14.95 -26.21 9.37
C VAL A 272 -15.94 -26.45 8.23
N GLY A 273 -16.67 -25.43 7.80
CA GLY A 273 -17.77 -25.52 6.84
C GLY A 273 -17.34 -25.64 5.36
N HIS A 274 -16.14 -26.16 5.10
CA HIS A 274 -15.62 -26.45 3.75
C HIS A 274 -14.58 -27.57 3.85
N GLY A 275 -14.36 -28.29 2.75
CA GLY A 275 -13.27 -29.26 2.65
C GLY A 275 -11.92 -28.55 2.46
N VAL A 276 -10.85 -29.26 2.80
CA VAL A 276 -9.46 -28.84 2.57
C VAL A 276 -8.77 -29.94 1.77
N SER A 277 -8.05 -29.62 0.72
CA SER A 277 -7.36 -30.62 -0.11
C SER A 277 -6.15 -31.19 0.66
N GLY A 278 -6.40 -31.91 1.76
CA GLY A 278 -5.40 -32.48 2.66
C GLY A 278 -5.53 -33.98 2.81
N ALA A 279 -4.41 -34.69 3.07
CA ALA A 279 -4.46 -36.10 3.44
C ALA A 279 -4.98 -36.24 4.87
N LEU A 280 -5.88 -37.21 5.13
CA LEU A 280 -6.29 -37.56 6.51
C LEU A 280 -5.07 -37.88 7.36
N GLY A 281 -5.04 -37.36 8.60
CA GLY A 281 -3.90 -37.46 9.50
C GLY A 281 -2.86 -36.35 9.34
N SER A 282 -3.00 -35.46 8.36
CA SER A 282 -2.11 -34.30 8.25
C SER A 282 -2.40 -33.24 9.33
N THR A 283 -1.34 -32.56 9.78
CA THR A 283 -1.49 -31.43 10.71
C THR A 283 -1.84 -30.17 9.95
N LEU A 284 -2.95 -29.55 10.35
CA LEU A 284 -3.44 -28.28 9.81
C LEU A 284 -3.65 -27.28 10.94
N THR A 285 -3.65 -25.98 10.60
CA THR A 285 -3.99 -24.91 11.54
C THR A 285 -5.34 -24.31 11.16
N VAL A 286 -6.26 -24.26 12.12
CA VAL A 286 -7.52 -23.51 11.99
C VAL A 286 -7.35 -22.12 12.57
N ALA A 287 -7.73 -21.11 11.79
CA ALA A 287 -7.75 -19.70 12.19
C ALA A 287 -9.19 -19.29 12.49
N ILE A 288 -9.49 -18.82 13.69
CA ILE A 288 -10.82 -18.35 14.09
C ILE A 288 -10.71 -16.91 14.59
N ARG A 289 -11.41 -16.01 13.90
CA ARG A 289 -11.48 -14.61 14.32
C ARG A 289 -12.33 -14.48 15.58
N PRO A 290 -11.90 -13.66 16.60
CA PRO A 290 -12.63 -13.53 17.86
C PRO A 290 -14.09 -13.12 17.70
N GLU A 291 -14.40 -12.23 16.76
CA GLU A 291 -15.75 -11.73 16.48
C GLU A 291 -16.68 -12.79 15.86
N LYS A 292 -16.14 -13.90 15.38
CA LYS A 292 -16.91 -15.05 14.87
C LYS A 292 -17.23 -16.08 15.95
N ILE A 293 -16.75 -15.87 17.18
CA ILE A 293 -17.02 -16.74 18.31
C ILE A 293 -18.27 -16.24 19.04
N SER A 294 -19.29 -17.10 19.14
CA SER A 294 -20.45 -16.84 20.00
C SER A 294 -20.44 -17.81 21.20
N ILE A 295 -20.72 -17.28 22.39
CA ILE A 295 -20.79 -18.06 23.63
C ILE A 295 -22.25 -18.18 24.02
N ALA A 296 -22.78 -19.40 24.04
CA ALA A 296 -24.10 -19.70 24.56
C ALA A 296 -23.96 -20.33 25.96
N ARG A 297 -24.93 -20.05 26.87
CA ARG A 297 -25.09 -20.82 28.12
C ARG A 297 -25.67 -22.18 27.76
N ALA A 298 -25.07 -23.22 28.29
CA ALA A 298 -25.60 -24.58 28.19
C ALA A 298 -26.91 -24.71 29.00
#